data_98615308530116c07581817da1b80603
#
_entry.id   98615308530116c07581817da1b80603
#
_cell.length_a   1.000
_cell.length_b   1.000
_cell.length_c   1.000
_cell.angle_alpha   90.00
_cell.angle_beta   90.00
_cell.angle_gamma   90.00
#
_symmetry.space_group_name_H-M   'P 1'
#
loop_
_entity.id
_entity.type
_entity.pdbx_description
1 polymer ?
#
loop_
_entity_poly.entity_id
_entity_poly.type
_entity_poly.pdbx_seq_one_letter_code
_entity_poly.pdbx_strand_id
1 'polypeptide(L)'
;MPVDWKKGKWPVFNGGNILSEKMQCPTLPLHPYAAPAQEITFSPSKKLDMRLNYLCNPVESNYSQVARPGHMRMRAGHKSLNDAGSPTFLGVRQTAIDQTFGTTIDAATLRDGSRAGITAYMGKEYHYDIAIVKRDGKCIAQVVYRLGKLTHIAKEIELETTRAQITIKATAHDYAFMLNGKEIAKMDSKFISTETAGGFTGIYFGAFVEGKKGSYVDIPYLEIRG
;
A
#
# COMPACT_ATOMS: atom_id res chain seq x y z
N MET A 1 -18.00 -19.48 17.33
CA MET A 1 -18.53 -19.62 18.71
C MET A 1 -19.70 -20.59 18.68
N PRO A 2 -19.76 -21.63 19.55
CA PRO A 2 -20.91 -22.54 19.64
C PRO A 2 -22.12 -21.81 20.22
N VAL A 3 -23.30 -22.14 19.68
CA VAL A 3 -24.58 -21.59 20.13
C VAL A 3 -25.51 -22.78 20.31
N ASP A 4 -26.05 -22.96 21.51
CA ASP A 4 -27.08 -23.92 21.80
C ASP A 4 -28.45 -23.22 21.76
N TRP A 5 -29.30 -23.59 20.79
CA TRP A 5 -30.60 -22.96 20.59
C TRP A 5 -31.70 -24.03 20.62
N LYS A 6 -32.29 -24.23 21.78
CA LYS A 6 -33.39 -25.16 21.97
C LYS A 6 -34.72 -24.47 21.70
N LYS A 7 -35.67 -25.20 21.09
CA LYS A 7 -37.03 -24.71 20.81
C LYS A 7 -37.70 -24.17 22.10
N GLY A 8 -38.18 -22.94 22.04
CA GLY A 8 -38.83 -22.27 23.17
C GLY A 8 -37.92 -21.77 24.29
N LYS A 9 -36.60 -21.75 24.04
CA LYS A 9 -35.60 -21.20 24.98
C LYS A 9 -34.80 -20.09 24.28
N TRP A 10 -34.18 -19.24 25.09
CA TRP A 10 -33.21 -18.29 24.60
C TRP A 10 -31.94 -19.01 24.17
N PRO A 11 -31.22 -18.50 23.13
CA PRO A 11 -29.96 -19.08 22.75
C PRO A 11 -28.89 -18.92 23.85
N VAL A 12 -28.12 -19.96 24.07
CA VAL A 12 -26.98 -19.95 25.00
C VAL A 12 -25.69 -19.93 24.19
N PHE A 13 -24.94 -18.89 24.34
CA PHE A 13 -23.66 -18.69 23.64
C PHE A 13 -22.52 -19.28 24.46
N ASN A 14 -21.67 -20.08 23.82
CA ASN A 14 -20.48 -20.70 24.44
C ASN A 14 -20.77 -21.43 25.77
N GLY A 15 -21.93 -22.05 25.91
CA GLY A 15 -22.35 -22.70 27.14
C GLY A 15 -22.43 -21.77 28.35
N GLY A 16 -22.59 -20.45 28.14
CA GLY A 16 -22.60 -19.42 29.20
C GLY A 16 -21.21 -18.95 29.65
N ASN A 17 -20.13 -19.44 29.03
CA ASN A 17 -18.77 -19.05 29.39
C ASN A 17 -18.27 -17.86 28.57
N ILE A 18 -17.24 -17.20 29.05
CA ILE A 18 -16.52 -16.12 28.34
C ILE A 18 -15.95 -16.66 27.03
N LEU A 19 -15.96 -15.84 25.98
CA LEU A 19 -15.39 -16.18 24.69
C LEU A 19 -13.88 -16.22 24.77
N SER A 20 -13.26 -17.24 24.14
CA SER A 20 -11.83 -17.30 23.96
C SER A 20 -11.45 -16.86 22.53
N GLU A 21 -10.23 -16.35 22.36
CA GLU A 21 -9.73 -15.93 21.05
C GLU A 21 -9.67 -17.09 20.03
N LYS A 22 -9.47 -18.32 20.53
CA LYS A 22 -9.42 -19.53 19.71
C LYS A 22 -10.51 -20.49 20.18
N MET A 23 -11.38 -20.86 19.27
CA MET A 23 -12.49 -21.78 19.51
C MET A 23 -12.59 -22.80 18.40
N GLN A 24 -12.94 -24.03 18.74
CA GLN A 24 -13.22 -25.05 17.73
C GLN A 24 -14.63 -24.84 17.16
N CYS A 25 -14.79 -25.12 15.87
CA CYS A 25 -16.09 -25.15 15.20
C CYS A 25 -16.37 -26.60 14.76
N PRO A 26 -16.92 -27.44 15.65
CA PRO A 26 -17.03 -28.89 15.42
C PRO A 26 -18.06 -29.26 14.33
N THR A 27 -18.94 -28.34 13.98
CA THR A 27 -20.02 -28.59 13.00
C THR A 27 -19.69 -28.21 11.57
N LEU A 28 -18.55 -27.56 11.35
CA LEU A 28 -18.10 -27.19 9.99
C LEU A 28 -16.85 -27.97 9.62
N PRO A 29 -16.82 -28.59 8.43
CA PRO A 29 -15.61 -29.24 7.95
C PRO A 29 -14.52 -28.20 7.71
N LEU A 30 -13.27 -28.62 7.92
CA LEU A 30 -12.12 -27.79 7.57
C LEU A 30 -12.11 -27.56 6.05
N HIS A 31 -12.15 -26.31 5.64
CA HIS A 31 -12.04 -25.92 4.24
C HIS A 31 -10.70 -25.20 4.06
N PRO A 32 -9.64 -25.87 3.60
CA PRO A 32 -8.34 -25.26 3.41
C PRO A 32 -8.43 -24.07 2.42
N TYR A 33 -7.94 -22.93 2.82
CA TYR A 33 -7.81 -21.76 1.97
C TYR A 33 -6.36 -21.59 1.55
N ALA A 34 -6.12 -21.57 0.23
CA ALA A 34 -4.80 -21.29 -0.29
C ALA A 34 -4.47 -19.81 -0.02
N ALA A 35 -3.40 -19.57 0.72
CA ALA A 35 -2.93 -18.20 0.94
C ALA A 35 -2.63 -17.53 -0.41
N PRO A 36 -3.00 -16.26 -0.61
CA PRO A 36 -2.68 -15.53 -1.84
C PRO A 36 -1.16 -15.39 -2.01
N ALA A 37 -0.71 -15.32 -3.26
CA ALA A 37 0.69 -15.11 -3.57
C ALA A 37 1.22 -13.85 -2.87
N GLN A 38 2.41 -13.96 -2.28
CA GLN A 38 3.07 -12.86 -1.57
C GLN A 38 3.69 -11.81 -2.51
N GLU A 39 3.70 -12.07 -3.79
CA GLU A 39 4.21 -11.18 -4.83
C GLU A 39 3.22 -11.08 -5.97
N ILE A 40 2.97 -9.86 -6.44
CA ILE A 40 2.24 -9.58 -7.67
C ILE A 40 3.24 -9.22 -8.74
N THR A 41 3.28 -10.02 -9.81
CA THR A 41 4.11 -9.80 -11.00
C THR A 41 3.26 -9.36 -12.17
N PHE A 42 3.87 -8.73 -13.15
CA PHE A 42 3.19 -8.16 -14.31
C PHE A 42 3.57 -8.88 -15.60
N SER A 43 2.62 -9.06 -16.49
CA SER A 43 2.86 -9.69 -17.80
C SER A 43 1.84 -9.19 -18.82
N PRO A 44 2.26 -8.90 -20.07
CA PRO A 44 1.34 -8.51 -21.13
C PRO A 44 0.25 -9.54 -21.44
N SER A 45 0.53 -10.82 -21.20
CA SER A 45 -0.39 -11.92 -21.45
C SER A 45 -1.34 -12.24 -20.30
N LYS A 46 -1.18 -11.58 -19.15
CA LYS A 46 -2.01 -11.83 -17.95
C LYS A 46 -2.89 -10.62 -17.62
N LYS A 47 -4.11 -10.92 -17.18
CA LYS A 47 -4.93 -9.89 -16.52
C LYS A 47 -4.24 -9.42 -15.24
N LEU A 48 -4.51 -8.19 -14.83
CA LEU A 48 -4.07 -7.69 -13.55
C LEU A 48 -4.60 -8.56 -12.41
N ASP A 49 -3.79 -8.72 -11.37
CA ASP A 49 -4.22 -9.40 -10.14
C ASP A 49 -5.46 -8.70 -9.57
N MET A 50 -6.47 -9.49 -9.20
CA MET A 50 -7.76 -8.98 -8.74
C MET A 50 -7.68 -8.20 -7.42
N ARG A 51 -6.58 -8.33 -6.67
CA ARG A 51 -6.33 -7.55 -5.45
C ARG A 51 -5.95 -6.10 -5.74
N LEU A 52 -5.52 -5.81 -6.98
CA LEU A 52 -5.07 -4.48 -7.36
C LEU A 52 -6.24 -3.53 -7.54
N ASN A 53 -6.10 -2.35 -6.97
CA ASN A 53 -7.07 -1.27 -7.00
C ASN A 53 -6.41 0.02 -7.46
N TYR A 54 -7.22 0.86 -8.10
CA TYR A 54 -6.89 2.24 -8.42
C TYR A 54 -7.59 3.18 -7.44
N LEU A 55 -7.13 4.43 -7.36
CA LEU A 55 -7.88 5.49 -6.71
C LEU A 55 -8.82 6.13 -7.76
N CYS A 56 -10.11 6.15 -7.47
CA CYS A 56 -11.16 6.62 -8.39
C CYS A 56 -11.10 5.93 -9.77
N ASN A 57 -11.51 6.61 -10.83
CA ASN A 57 -11.45 6.08 -12.19
C ASN A 57 -10.04 6.28 -12.77
N PRO A 58 -9.29 5.23 -13.09
CA PRO A 58 -7.93 5.38 -13.59
C PRO A 58 -7.87 6.08 -14.95
N VAL A 59 -6.83 6.86 -15.17
CA VAL A 59 -6.45 7.31 -16.51
C VAL A 59 -5.66 6.16 -17.13
N GLU A 60 -6.33 5.33 -17.95
CA GLU A 60 -5.79 4.07 -18.48
C GLU A 60 -4.43 4.25 -19.19
N SER A 61 -4.24 5.34 -19.92
CA SER A 61 -2.98 5.65 -20.61
C SER A 61 -1.77 5.81 -19.67
N ASN A 62 -2.02 5.98 -18.37
CA ASN A 62 -0.95 6.05 -17.39
C ASN A 62 -0.39 4.68 -17.00
N TYR A 63 -1.03 3.58 -17.41
CA TYR A 63 -0.64 2.22 -17.02
C TYR A 63 -0.37 1.35 -18.24
N SER A 64 0.68 0.53 -18.20
CA SER A 64 0.98 -0.39 -19.31
C SER A 64 1.83 -1.58 -18.85
N GLN A 65 1.35 -2.78 -19.08
CA GLN A 65 2.11 -4.02 -18.94
C GLN A 65 2.91 -4.37 -20.22
N VAL A 66 2.61 -3.69 -21.34
CA VAL A 66 3.20 -3.95 -22.65
C VAL A 66 4.45 -3.11 -22.89
N ALA A 67 4.49 -1.88 -22.37
CA ALA A 67 5.60 -0.94 -22.60
C ALA A 67 6.97 -1.46 -22.13
N ARG A 68 6.98 -2.32 -21.10
CA ARG A 68 8.14 -3.08 -20.65
C ARG A 68 7.66 -4.43 -20.12
N PRO A 69 7.80 -5.52 -20.89
CA PRO A 69 7.39 -6.84 -20.43
C PRO A 69 7.98 -7.20 -19.05
N GLY A 70 7.17 -7.82 -18.19
CA GLY A 70 7.57 -8.15 -16.82
C GLY A 70 7.44 -6.99 -15.82
N HIS A 71 6.95 -5.82 -16.26
CA HIS A 71 6.79 -4.65 -15.41
C HIS A 71 5.43 -3.99 -15.62
N MET A 72 4.95 -3.28 -14.61
CA MET A 72 3.89 -2.29 -14.77
C MET A 72 4.52 -0.91 -14.97
N ARG A 73 4.42 -0.35 -16.18
CA ARG A 73 4.77 1.05 -16.41
C ARG A 73 3.69 1.94 -15.86
N MET A 74 4.08 2.86 -14.98
CA MET A 74 3.21 3.88 -14.43
C MET A 74 3.75 5.26 -14.83
N ARG A 75 2.89 6.11 -15.42
CA ARG A 75 3.25 7.47 -15.89
C ARG A 75 2.65 8.51 -14.96
N ALA A 76 3.40 9.58 -14.68
CA ALA A 76 2.91 10.70 -13.90
C ALA A 76 1.68 11.34 -14.61
N GLY A 77 0.59 11.41 -13.86
CA GLY A 77 -0.64 12.10 -14.26
C GLY A 77 -0.64 13.57 -13.81
N HIS A 78 -1.78 14.23 -13.98
CA HIS A 78 -1.99 15.63 -13.55
C HIS A 78 -2.33 15.76 -12.08
N LYS A 79 -2.62 14.65 -11.39
CA LYS A 79 -3.04 14.60 -9.99
C LYS A 79 -1.99 13.93 -9.14
N SER A 80 -1.79 14.47 -7.93
CA SER A 80 -0.99 13.89 -6.87
C SER A 80 -1.86 13.10 -5.89
N LEU A 81 -1.25 12.39 -4.95
CA LEU A 81 -1.97 11.72 -3.85
C LEU A 81 -2.75 12.70 -2.97
N ASN A 82 -2.38 13.99 -2.96
CA ASN A 82 -3.05 15.05 -2.19
C ASN A 82 -4.30 15.62 -2.88
N ASP A 83 -4.52 15.29 -4.15
CA ASP A 83 -5.62 15.85 -4.95
C ASP A 83 -6.87 14.97 -4.88
N ALA A 84 -8.03 15.60 -5.01
CA ALA A 84 -9.24 14.87 -5.36
C ALA A 84 -9.16 14.40 -6.82
N GLY A 85 -9.59 13.16 -7.07
CA GLY A 85 -9.63 12.58 -8.42
C GLY A 85 -8.74 11.35 -8.55
N SER A 86 -8.13 11.18 -9.72
CA SER A 86 -7.45 9.95 -10.13
C SER A 86 -5.94 10.16 -10.25
N PRO A 87 -5.17 10.14 -9.15
CA PRO A 87 -3.72 10.10 -9.24
C PRO A 87 -3.27 8.79 -9.88
N THR A 88 -2.07 8.74 -10.40
CA THR A 88 -1.48 7.47 -10.85
C THR A 88 -1.04 6.67 -9.65
N PHE A 89 -1.86 5.70 -9.30
CA PHE A 89 -1.73 4.82 -8.13
C PHE A 89 -2.18 3.42 -8.48
N LEU A 90 -1.48 2.42 -7.98
CA LEU A 90 -1.85 1.01 -8.10
C LEU A 90 -1.49 0.30 -6.81
N GLY A 91 -2.47 -0.27 -6.12
CA GLY A 91 -2.22 -0.82 -4.80
C GLY A 91 -3.22 -1.88 -4.35
N VAL A 92 -2.98 -2.40 -3.18
CA VAL A 92 -3.78 -3.43 -2.51
C VAL A 92 -4.24 -2.93 -1.14
N ARG A 93 -5.37 -3.43 -0.69
CA ARG A 93 -5.83 -3.17 0.68
C ARG A 93 -4.91 -3.87 1.68
N GLN A 94 -4.59 -3.18 2.77
CA GLN A 94 -3.99 -3.83 3.95
C GLN A 94 -5.01 -4.81 4.53
N THR A 95 -4.60 -6.08 4.67
CA THR A 95 -5.49 -7.18 5.13
C THR A 95 -5.02 -7.81 6.44
N ALA A 96 -3.85 -7.45 6.92
CA ALA A 96 -3.29 -7.90 8.19
C ALA A 96 -2.73 -6.72 8.98
N ILE A 97 -2.73 -6.82 10.30
CA ILE A 97 -2.13 -5.82 11.19
C ILE A 97 -0.64 -5.76 10.93
N ASP A 98 0.04 -6.91 11.02
CA ASP A 98 1.44 -7.05 10.68
C ASP A 98 1.55 -7.40 9.20
N GLN A 99 1.91 -6.41 8.37
CA GLN A 99 2.00 -6.60 6.93
C GLN A 99 3.13 -5.76 6.33
N THR A 100 3.80 -6.36 5.36
CA THR A 100 4.88 -5.72 4.61
C THR A 100 4.42 -5.47 3.18
N PHE A 101 4.70 -4.27 2.66
CA PHE A 101 4.48 -3.91 1.26
C PHE A 101 5.74 -3.27 0.69
N GLY A 102 6.22 -3.76 -0.45
CA GLY A 102 7.47 -3.28 -1.02
C GLY A 102 7.58 -3.44 -2.52
N THR A 103 8.52 -2.71 -3.09
CA THR A 103 8.93 -2.80 -4.49
C THR A 103 10.31 -2.20 -4.71
N THR A 104 10.81 -2.28 -5.93
CA THR A 104 12.00 -1.55 -6.38
C THR A 104 11.58 -0.41 -7.30
N ILE A 105 12.07 0.79 -7.05
CA ILE A 105 11.90 1.97 -7.90
C ILE A 105 13.21 2.27 -8.60
N ASP A 106 13.13 2.51 -9.92
CA ASP A 106 14.21 3.13 -10.70
C ASP A 106 13.74 4.51 -11.16
N ALA A 107 14.35 5.53 -10.62
CA ALA A 107 14.03 6.94 -10.86
C ALA A 107 14.75 7.55 -12.07
N ALA A 108 15.45 6.74 -12.90
CA ALA A 108 16.20 7.23 -14.06
C ALA A 108 15.30 8.00 -15.05
N THR A 109 14.03 7.65 -15.13
CA THR A 109 13.06 8.26 -16.06
C THR A 109 12.21 9.39 -15.44
N LEU A 110 12.43 9.69 -14.16
CA LEU A 110 11.79 10.83 -13.52
C LEU A 110 12.46 12.15 -13.96
N ARG A 111 11.66 13.16 -14.20
CA ARG A 111 12.08 14.55 -14.44
C ARG A 111 12.18 15.29 -13.11
N ASP A 112 13.00 16.30 -13.04
CA ASP A 112 13.12 17.16 -11.86
C ASP A 112 11.75 17.69 -11.41
N GLY A 113 11.48 17.57 -10.11
CA GLY A 113 10.21 17.90 -9.51
C GLY A 113 9.17 16.78 -9.57
N SER A 114 9.56 15.57 -10.01
CA SER A 114 8.71 14.37 -9.98
C SER A 114 9.16 13.40 -8.91
N ARG A 115 8.23 12.58 -8.43
CA ARG A 115 8.52 11.52 -7.47
C ARG A 115 7.74 10.25 -7.78
N ALA A 116 8.32 9.11 -7.41
CA ALA A 116 7.66 7.82 -7.46
C ALA A 116 8.02 7.00 -6.23
N GLY A 117 7.08 6.24 -5.72
CA GLY A 117 7.30 5.48 -4.51
C GLY A 117 6.12 4.60 -4.14
N ILE A 118 6.04 4.30 -2.86
CA ILE A 118 4.93 3.57 -2.26
C ILE A 118 4.35 4.36 -1.09
N THR A 119 3.08 4.12 -0.81
CA THR A 119 2.32 4.81 0.23
C THR A 119 1.49 3.86 1.06
N ALA A 120 1.31 4.17 2.34
CA ALA A 120 0.21 3.70 3.17
C ALA A 120 -0.87 4.80 3.14
N TYR A 121 -1.92 4.57 2.37
CA TYR A 121 -2.91 5.57 1.97
C TYR A 121 -4.27 5.29 2.60
N MET A 122 -4.73 6.19 3.47
CA MET A 122 -6.10 6.22 3.97
C MET A 122 -6.98 7.18 3.15
N GLY A 123 -6.39 8.28 2.70
CA GLY A 123 -7.05 9.30 1.92
C GLY A 123 -6.10 10.42 1.51
N LYS A 124 -6.56 11.35 0.67
CA LYS A 124 -5.75 12.46 0.15
C LYS A 124 -5.14 13.37 1.23
N GLU A 125 -5.73 13.38 2.40
CA GLU A 125 -5.27 14.17 3.55
C GLU A 125 -4.56 13.33 4.61
N TYR A 126 -4.56 11.99 4.47
CA TYR A 126 -3.99 11.08 5.46
C TYR A 126 -3.27 9.94 4.77
N HIS A 127 -1.96 10.07 4.64
CA HIS A 127 -1.10 9.03 4.07
C HIS A 127 0.36 9.21 4.45
N TYR A 128 1.10 8.13 4.39
CA TYR A 128 2.54 8.09 4.64
C TYR A 128 3.24 7.53 3.42
N ASP A 129 4.21 8.27 2.90
CA ASP A 129 4.91 7.92 1.67
C ASP A 129 6.39 7.64 1.92
N ILE A 130 6.94 6.66 1.23
CA ILE A 130 8.37 6.56 0.94
C ILE A 130 8.53 6.60 -0.57
N ALA A 131 9.30 7.58 -1.07
CA ALA A 131 9.43 7.81 -2.50
C ALA A 131 10.87 8.23 -2.88
N ILE A 132 11.22 8.06 -4.14
CA ILE A 132 12.39 8.66 -4.73
C ILE A 132 11.94 9.92 -5.46
N VAL A 133 12.49 11.05 -5.05
CA VAL A 133 12.27 12.37 -5.64
C VAL A 133 13.43 12.70 -6.55
N LYS A 134 13.15 13.21 -7.76
CA LYS A 134 14.16 13.80 -8.64
C LYS A 134 14.24 15.30 -8.37
N ARG A 135 15.39 15.80 -7.93
CA ARG A 135 15.64 17.22 -7.62
C ARG A 135 17.04 17.60 -8.04
N ASP A 136 17.16 18.60 -8.90
CA ASP A 136 18.45 19.14 -9.41
C ASP A 136 19.38 18.04 -9.98
N GLY A 137 18.78 17.12 -10.75
CA GLY A 137 19.49 15.97 -11.32
C GLY A 137 19.77 14.83 -10.34
N LYS A 138 19.58 15.01 -9.04
CA LYS A 138 19.84 14.02 -7.99
C LYS A 138 18.61 13.19 -7.68
N CYS A 139 18.82 11.98 -7.19
CA CYS A 139 17.78 11.11 -6.66
C CYS A 139 17.83 11.15 -5.13
N ILE A 140 16.71 11.45 -4.49
CA ILE A 140 16.59 11.59 -3.04
C ILE A 140 15.48 10.66 -2.55
N ALA A 141 15.82 9.70 -1.70
CA ALA A 141 14.80 8.93 -0.97
C ALA A 141 14.20 9.84 0.10
N GLN A 142 12.89 9.99 0.09
CA GLN A 142 12.16 10.89 0.97
C GLN A 142 11.03 10.13 1.65
N VAL A 143 10.88 10.31 2.97
CA VAL A 143 9.70 9.87 3.73
C VAL A 143 8.88 11.08 4.09
N VAL A 144 7.59 11.04 3.75
CA VAL A 144 6.64 12.15 3.96
C VAL A 144 5.43 11.66 4.72
N TYR A 145 4.99 12.44 5.70
CA TYR A 145 3.73 12.24 6.42
C TYR A 145 2.75 13.35 6.06
N ARG A 146 1.57 12.96 5.61
CA ARG A 146 0.44 13.84 5.36
C ARG A 146 -0.64 13.58 6.40
N LEU A 147 -0.96 14.61 7.20
CA LEU A 147 -1.96 14.56 8.29
C LEU A 147 -2.85 15.80 8.20
N GLY A 148 -4.02 15.64 7.60
CA GLY A 148 -4.89 16.77 7.29
C GLY A 148 -4.20 17.76 6.35
N LYS A 149 -4.04 18.99 6.78
CA LYS A 149 -3.33 20.05 6.03
C LYS A 149 -1.82 20.06 6.26
N LEU A 150 -1.33 19.29 7.23
CA LEU A 150 0.09 19.24 7.57
C LEU A 150 0.81 18.25 6.66
N THR A 151 1.95 18.67 6.14
CA THR A 151 2.90 17.82 5.44
C THR A 151 4.25 17.94 6.11
N HIS A 152 4.84 16.81 6.48
CA HIS A 152 6.12 16.75 7.13
C HIS A 152 7.07 15.83 6.40
N ILE A 153 8.24 16.32 6.03
CA ILE A 153 9.33 15.50 5.49
C ILE A 153 10.10 14.95 6.68
N ALA A 154 9.90 13.69 6.99
CA ALA A 154 10.50 13.03 8.14
C ALA A 154 11.96 12.65 7.89
N LYS A 155 12.31 12.33 6.64
CA LYS A 155 13.67 11.93 6.26
C LYS A 155 13.93 12.20 4.80
N GLU A 156 15.15 12.64 4.50
CA GLU A 156 15.73 12.69 3.15
C GLU A 156 17.11 12.05 3.16
N ILE A 157 17.40 11.25 2.14
CA ILE A 157 18.69 10.60 1.93
C ILE A 157 19.02 10.69 0.43
N GLU A 158 20.11 11.37 0.07
CA GLU A 158 20.60 11.39 -1.30
C GLU A 158 21.09 9.98 -1.69
N LEU A 159 20.70 9.53 -2.87
CA LEU A 159 21.05 8.20 -3.40
C LEU A 159 22.20 8.33 -4.38
N GLU A 160 23.15 7.43 -4.28
CA GLU A 160 24.26 7.31 -5.24
C GLU A 160 23.80 6.73 -6.59
N THR A 161 22.65 6.04 -6.59
CA THR A 161 22.08 5.39 -7.77
C THR A 161 20.64 5.83 -7.99
N THR A 162 20.11 5.61 -9.20
CA THR A 162 18.69 5.90 -9.50
C THR A 162 17.73 4.84 -8.95
N ARG A 163 18.26 3.68 -8.52
CA ARG A 163 17.47 2.51 -8.15
C ARG A 163 17.58 2.21 -6.66
N ALA A 164 16.44 2.00 -6.02
CA ALA A 164 16.38 1.60 -4.62
C ALA A 164 15.21 0.65 -4.36
N GLN A 165 15.39 -0.27 -3.43
CA GLN A 165 14.31 -1.05 -2.85
C GLN A 165 13.67 -0.24 -1.72
N ILE A 166 12.38 -0.08 -1.77
CA ILE A 166 11.60 0.62 -0.74
C ILE A 166 10.52 -0.30 -0.20
N THR A 167 10.32 -0.24 1.12
CA THR A 167 9.36 -1.12 1.80
C THR A 167 8.69 -0.37 2.95
N ILE A 168 7.40 -0.61 3.14
CA ILE A 168 6.62 -0.21 4.32
C ILE A 168 6.32 -1.47 5.12
N LYS A 169 6.64 -1.47 6.40
CA LYS A 169 6.28 -2.52 7.36
C LYS A 169 5.25 -1.95 8.32
N ALA A 170 4.03 -2.49 8.29
CA ALA A 170 2.97 -2.16 9.22
C ALA A 170 3.02 -3.10 10.43
N THR A 171 2.71 -2.54 11.59
CA THR A 171 2.42 -3.25 12.82
C THR A 171 1.16 -2.67 13.47
N ALA A 172 0.72 -3.23 14.60
CA ALA A 172 -0.38 -2.64 15.37
C ALA A 172 -0.10 -1.19 15.80
N HIS A 173 1.16 -0.80 15.94
CA HIS A 173 1.56 0.46 16.55
C HIS A 173 2.12 1.47 15.55
N ASP A 174 2.76 1.01 14.47
CA ASP A 174 3.49 1.89 13.57
C ASP A 174 3.60 1.38 12.13
N TYR A 175 4.01 2.30 11.26
CA TYR A 175 4.49 2.05 9.90
C TYR A 175 5.98 2.42 9.86
N ALA A 176 6.84 1.44 9.62
CA ALA A 176 8.28 1.61 9.44
C ALA A 176 8.63 1.67 7.94
N PHE A 177 9.47 2.62 7.57
CA PHE A 177 9.89 2.89 6.18
C PHE A 177 11.31 2.41 5.98
N MET A 178 11.48 1.47 5.05
CA MET A 178 12.76 0.83 4.78
C MET A 178 13.31 1.27 3.44
N LEU A 179 14.58 1.61 3.40
CA LEU A 179 15.36 1.87 2.21
C LEU A 179 16.49 0.85 2.11
N ASN A 180 16.51 0.04 1.05
CA ASN A 180 17.50 -1.03 0.83
C ASN A 180 17.67 -1.92 2.06
N GLY A 181 16.55 -2.31 2.69
CA GLY A 181 16.52 -3.17 3.87
C GLY A 181 16.78 -2.49 5.21
N LYS A 182 17.19 -1.20 5.23
CA LYS A 182 17.44 -0.44 6.45
C LYS A 182 16.26 0.46 6.80
N GLU A 183 15.81 0.45 8.05
CA GLU A 183 14.81 1.39 8.55
C GLU A 183 15.39 2.81 8.55
N ILE A 184 14.65 3.75 7.97
CA ILE A 184 15.07 5.16 7.86
C ILE A 184 14.10 6.13 8.56
N ALA A 185 12.87 5.71 8.78
CA ALA A 185 11.86 6.48 9.51
C ALA A 185 10.74 5.56 9.99
N LYS A 186 9.95 6.04 10.92
CA LYS A 186 8.80 5.33 11.48
C LYS A 186 7.74 6.33 11.95
N MET A 187 6.45 5.99 11.81
CA MET A 187 5.33 6.81 12.25
C MET A 187 4.22 5.95 12.84
N ASP A 188 3.58 6.48 13.89
CA ASP A 188 2.47 5.84 14.61
C ASP A 188 1.29 5.55 13.68
N SER A 189 0.72 4.36 13.77
CA SER A 189 -0.40 3.89 12.93
C SER A 189 -1.71 4.63 13.22
N LYS A 190 -1.91 5.14 14.44
CA LYS A 190 -3.15 5.79 14.86
C LYS A 190 -3.51 7.04 14.03
N PHE A 191 -2.51 7.76 13.50
CA PHE A 191 -2.79 9.00 12.77
C PHE A 191 -3.38 8.80 11.38
N ILE A 192 -3.28 7.59 10.82
CA ILE A 192 -3.97 7.23 9.57
C ILE A 192 -5.02 6.13 9.79
N SER A 193 -5.41 5.88 11.05
CA SER A 193 -6.52 5.01 11.38
C SER A 193 -7.86 5.64 11.02
N THR A 194 -8.92 4.83 10.94
CA THR A 194 -10.28 5.30 10.69
C THR A 194 -10.79 6.26 11.74
N GLU A 195 -10.33 6.13 12.99
CA GLU A 195 -10.70 6.99 14.11
C GLU A 195 -10.15 8.41 13.97
N THR A 196 -8.98 8.56 13.35
CA THR A 196 -8.33 9.87 13.16
C THR A 196 -8.65 10.45 11.78
N ALA A 197 -8.50 9.65 10.73
CA ALA A 197 -8.64 10.10 9.35
C ALA A 197 -10.08 10.05 8.84
N GLY A 198 -10.96 9.36 9.54
CA GLY A 198 -12.34 9.08 9.11
C GLY A 198 -12.39 8.00 8.01
N GLY A 199 -13.61 7.69 7.57
CA GLY A 199 -13.86 6.70 6.52
C GLY A 199 -13.97 5.27 7.05
N PHE A 200 -14.30 4.33 6.14
CA PHE A 200 -14.58 2.93 6.47
C PHE A 200 -13.80 1.93 5.61
N THR A 201 -12.91 2.43 4.74
CA THR A 201 -12.25 1.57 3.75
C THR A 201 -10.95 0.95 4.25
N GLY A 202 -10.34 1.50 5.31
CA GLY A 202 -9.03 1.09 5.80
C GLY A 202 -7.88 1.54 4.86
N ILE A 203 -6.67 1.12 5.20
CA ILE A 203 -5.45 1.52 4.49
C ILE A 203 -5.29 0.73 3.18
N TYR A 204 -4.81 1.42 2.16
CA TYR A 204 -4.27 0.84 0.94
C TYR A 204 -2.75 1.03 0.89
N PHE A 205 -2.03 -0.04 0.64
CA PHE A 205 -0.64 0.06 0.19
C PHE A 205 -0.62 0.19 -1.32
N GLY A 206 0.12 1.17 -1.86
CA GLY A 206 0.16 1.33 -3.29
C GLY A 206 1.43 1.98 -3.81
N ALA A 207 1.83 1.56 -5.01
CA ALA A 207 2.83 2.27 -5.79
C ALA A 207 2.18 3.48 -6.46
N PHE A 208 2.92 4.58 -6.56
CA PHE A 208 2.48 5.80 -7.21
C PHE A 208 3.59 6.50 -7.97
N VAL A 209 3.21 7.35 -8.91
CA VAL A 209 4.09 8.28 -9.59
C VAL A 209 3.35 9.59 -9.86
N GLU A 210 4.01 10.71 -9.56
CA GLU A 210 3.45 12.03 -9.73
C GLU A 210 4.50 13.07 -10.11
N GLY A 211 4.08 14.22 -10.62
CA GLY A 211 4.92 15.33 -11.02
C GLY A 211 4.83 15.66 -12.50
N LYS A 212 5.95 15.96 -13.14
CA LYS A 212 5.98 16.49 -14.51
C LYS A 212 5.58 15.44 -15.55
N LYS A 213 4.77 15.87 -16.52
CA LYS A 213 4.39 15.07 -17.69
C LYS A 213 5.63 14.48 -18.36
N GLY A 214 5.55 13.19 -18.71
CA GLY A 214 6.66 12.43 -19.31
C GLY A 214 7.55 11.70 -18.31
N SER A 215 7.37 11.92 -17.00
CA SER A 215 7.95 11.06 -15.96
C SER A 215 7.21 9.74 -15.91
N TYR A 216 7.92 8.65 -15.71
CA TYR A 216 7.33 7.33 -15.48
C TYR A 216 8.28 6.45 -14.66
N VAL A 217 7.76 5.36 -14.15
CA VAL A 217 8.55 4.28 -13.54
C VAL A 217 8.03 2.93 -14.03
N ASP A 218 8.89 1.94 -14.05
CA ASP A 218 8.57 0.56 -14.37
C ASP A 218 8.66 -0.27 -13.08
N ILE A 219 7.51 -0.64 -12.54
CA ILE A 219 7.38 -1.44 -11.32
C ILE A 219 7.57 -2.92 -11.67
N PRO A 220 8.61 -3.59 -11.17
CA PRO A 220 8.88 -4.99 -11.50
C PRO A 220 7.95 -5.97 -10.79
N TYR A 221 7.56 -5.66 -9.56
CA TYR A 221 6.70 -6.46 -8.70
C TYR A 221 6.12 -5.61 -7.57
N LEU A 222 5.07 -6.09 -6.95
CA LEU A 222 4.60 -5.60 -5.65
C LEU A 222 4.66 -6.77 -4.66
N GLU A 223 5.50 -6.64 -3.64
CA GLU A 223 5.64 -7.62 -2.57
C GLU A 223 4.62 -7.32 -1.47
N ILE A 224 3.92 -8.37 -1.01
CA ILE A 224 2.90 -8.29 0.03
C ILE A 224 3.10 -9.50 0.93
N ARG A 225 3.55 -9.27 2.17
CA ARG A 225 3.73 -10.33 3.17
C ARG A 225 2.97 -9.95 4.44
N GLY A 226 2.24 -10.88 5.01
CA GLY A 226 1.53 -10.74 6.27
C GLY A 226 1.56 -12.03 7.02
#